data_ae8f5cb7b4fac8a3b0180df2809519b1
#
_entry.id   ae8f5cb7b4fac8a3b0180df2809519b1
#
_cell.length_a   1.000
_cell.length_b   1.000
_cell.length_c   1.000
_cell.angle_alpha   90.00
_cell.angle_beta   90.00
_cell.angle_gamma   90.00
#
_symmetry.space_group_name_H-M   'P 1'
#
loop_
_entity.id
_entity.type
_entity.pdbx_description
1 polymer ?
#
loop_
_entity_poly.entity_id
_entity_poly.type
_entity_poly.pdbx_seq_one_letter_code
_entity_poly.pdbx_strand_id
1 'polypeptide(L)'
;MAVIRQHRGAPSSRISENGNTVVSFGCAGEVPFERRRFDRLLLSLSTRLKNASPKDLDKEIDAGLKDAIVYFGGDRITLWEFVEGGKLAVMTHFFAENGTEPPVRSVLHEEMPYILSRIEQNQIFRMSRTADLPESASLDRERLQRSGVISMLSVPIFMAGTPRGCLSLATIRSEREWSAETIMQLTRIAAVLGNVLERKVSFNLLEERVRFETLIADLSARFINISSEEVDEAISAALDRVRTFYHADYCALFEADVATSETRLPYISYAPNVIRLPEDIIPRQAFPWAYDIVFLQGKPNIRERNDDFPPEAEIDRKSNKAIGVEAAINIPVDYGSPTAYCLTVATVRQRSWPAEYIPRVRLLGEIIVEALKRKRLDVELKRSYEEIVTLKNRLELEADYLRSEIRIGREHEAIIGQSEALTNVLMQVEQVAPTSSTVLICGETGTGKELVAQAVHNLSSRRDRLLVTVNCASLPAALVESELFGREKGAYTGALSRQAGRFEL
;
A
#
# COMPACT_ATOMS: atom_id res chain seq x y z
N MET A 1 -12.57 7.23 -45.99
CA MET A 1 -12.74 6.98 -47.42
C MET A 1 -11.35 6.83 -48.04
N ALA A 2 -10.86 5.62 -48.17
CA ALA A 2 -9.57 5.32 -48.81
C ALA A 2 -9.89 4.52 -50.09
N VAL A 3 -9.54 5.10 -51.22
CA VAL A 3 -9.81 4.52 -52.55
C VAL A 3 -8.72 3.51 -52.84
N ILE A 4 -9.10 2.22 -52.91
CA ILE A 4 -8.23 1.13 -53.40
C ILE A 4 -8.31 1.14 -54.92
N ARG A 5 -7.23 1.54 -55.62
CA ARG A 5 -7.08 1.33 -57.05
C ARG A 5 -6.70 -0.13 -57.32
N GLN A 6 -7.62 -0.90 -57.85
CA GLN A 6 -7.33 -2.18 -58.48
C GLN A 6 -6.68 -1.95 -59.85
N HIS A 7 -5.42 -2.38 -60.02
CA HIS A 7 -4.83 -2.53 -61.36
C HIS A 7 -5.44 -3.78 -62.01
N ARG A 8 -6.32 -3.57 -62.96
CA ARG A 8 -6.76 -4.62 -63.88
C ARG A 8 -5.74 -4.78 -65.00
N GLY A 9 -5.08 -5.94 -65.06
CA GLY A 9 -4.33 -6.36 -66.25
C GLY A 9 -5.28 -6.50 -67.45
N ALA A 10 -4.91 -5.92 -68.55
CA ALA A 10 -5.68 -6.00 -69.78
C ALA A 10 -5.71 -7.45 -70.32
N PRO A 11 -6.87 -7.97 -70.82
CA PRO A 11 -6.94 -9.27 -71.42
C PRO A 11 -6.31 -9.24 -72.83
N SER A 12 -5.41 -10.18 -73.14
CA SER A 12 -4.93 -10.40 -74.50
C SER A 12 -5.96 -11.23 -75.24
N SER A 13 -6.58 -10.69 -76.30
CA SER A 13 -7.49 -11.40 -77.23
C SER A 13 -6.69 -12.02 -78.36
N ARG A 14 -6.83 -13.36 -78.55
CA ARG A 14 -6.52 -14.04 -79.81
C ARG A 14 -7.82 -14.35 -80.51
N ILE A 15 -7.90 -13.92 -81.77
CA ILE A 15 -9.05 -14.23 -82.68
C ILE A 15 -8.81 -15.63 -83.27
N SER A 16 -9.73 -16.57 -83.13
CA SER A 16 -9.73 -17.84 -83.83
C SER A 16 -10.61 -17.75 -85.10
N GLU A 17 -10.25 -18.48 -86.12
CA GLU A 17 -10.88 -18.41 -87.48
C GLU A 17 -12.41 -18.73 -87.54
N ASN A 18 -13.06 -18.95 -86.41
CA ASN A 18 -14.54 -19.28 -86.43
C ASN A 18 -15.39 -18.25 -85.66
N GLY A 19 -14.98 -17.00 -85.55
CA GLY A 19 -15.85 -15.89 -85.12
C GLY A 19 -16.33 -15.88 -83.65
N ASN A 20 -15.88 -16.80 -82.79
CA ASN A 20 -16.26 -16.82 -81.39
C ASN A 20 -15.05 -16.31 -80.52
N THR A 21 -15.24 -15.21 -79.84
CA THR A 21 -14.26 -14.67 -78.90
C THR A 21 -14.23 -15.50 -77.62
N VAL A 22 -13.25 -16.35 -77.44
CA VAL A 22 -13.01 -17.07 -76.19
C VAL A 22 -12.16 -16.16 -75.30
N VAL A 23 -12.77 -15.56 -74.29
CA VAL A 23 -12.04 -14.84 -73.24
C VAL A 23 -11.50 -15.87 -72.25
N SER A 24 -10.23 -16.25 -72.36
CA SER A 24 -9.58 -17.04 -71.31
C SER A 24 -9.20 -16.11 -70.14
N PHE A 25 -9.89 -16.22 -69.03
CA PHE A 25 -9.40 -15.68 -67.76
C PHE A 25 -8.18 -16.52 -67.38
N GLY A 26 -7.00 -15.92 -67.46
CA GLY A 26 -5.80 -16.54 -66.92
C GLY A 26 -6.05 -16.91 -65.45
N CYS A 27 -5.96 -18.19 -65.14
CA CYS A 27 -5.97 -18.68 -63.76
C CYS A 27 -4.94 -17.85 -62.97
N ALA A 28 -5.38 -17.22 -61.89
CA ALA A 28 -4.52 -16.64 -60.87
C ALA A 28 -3.42 -17.68 -60.57
N GLY A 29 -2.15 -17.28 -60.79
CA GLY A 29 -1.00 -18.18 -60.71
C GLY A 29 -1.12 -19.06 -59.46
N GLU A 30 -0.93 -20.36 -59.61
CA GLU A 30 -0.93 -21.31 -58.51
C GLU A 30 0.08 -20.84 -57.49
N VAL A 31 -0.37 -20.52 -56.26
CA VAL A 31 0.48 -20.20 -55.15
C VAL A 31 1.39 -21.41 -54.92
N PRO A 32 2.74 -21.28 -54.93
CA PRO A 32 3.66 -22.37 -54.72
C PRO A 32 3.26 -23.21 -53.50
N PHE A 33 3.38 -24.53 -53.59
CA PHE A 33 2.97 -25.50 -52.55
C PHE A 33 3.56 -25.14 -51.17
N GLU A 34 4.83 -24.72 -51.12
CA GLU A 34 5.54 -24.27 -49.91
C GLU A 34 4.88 -23.03 -49.27
N ARG A 35 4.44 -22.05 -50.07
CA ARG A 35 3.75 -20.87 -49.55
C ARG A 35 2.40 -21.20 -48.92
N ARG A 36 1.64 -22.15 -49.50
CA ARG A 36 0.36 -22.63 -48.93
C ARG A 36 0.60 -23.40 -47.61
N ARG A 37 1.73 -24.12 -47.50
CA ARG A 37 2.08 -24.86 -46.30
C ARG A 37 2.45 -23.89 -45.15
N PHE A 38 3.22 -22.84 -45.44
CA PHE A 38 3.54 -21.80 -44.46
C PHE A 38 2.30 -21.00 -44.00
N ASP A 39 1.45 -20.58 -44.94
CA ASP A 39 0.23 -19.81 -44.59
C ASP A 39 -0.71 -20.64 -43.71
N ARG A 40 -0.80 -21.96 -43.90
CA ARG A 40 -1.53 -22.86 -43.01
C ARG A 40 -0.89 -22.94 -41.61
N LEU A 41 0.39 -23.07 -41.52
CA LEU A 41 1.10 -23.07 -40.26
C LEU A 41 0.88 -21.75 -39.48
N LEU A 42 1.07 -20.63 -40.15
CA LEU A 42 0.91 -19.31 -39.53
C LEU A 42 -0.55 -19.05 -39.07
N LEU A 43 -1.52 -19.43 -39.88
CA LEU A 43 -2.95 -19.33 -39.54
C LEU A 43 -3.30 -20.21 -38.33
N SER A 44 -2.86 -21.48 -38.35
CA SER A 44 -3.06 -22.41 -37.23
C SER A 44 -2.44 -21.87 -35.94
N LEU A 45 -1.19 -21.43 -35.98
CA LEU A 45 -0.48 -20.85 -34.85
C LEU A 45 -1.21 -19.59 -34.34
N SER A 46 -1.52 -18.64 -35.22
CA SER A 46 -2.21 -17.40 -34.84
C SER A 46 -3.58 -17.69 -34.22
N THR A 47 -4.35 -18.66 -34.75
CA THR A 47 -5.67 -19.00 -34.21
C THR A 47 -5.59 -19.66 -32.85
N ARG A 48 -4.67 -20.61 -32.64
CA ARG A 48 -4.47 -21.29 -31.36
C ARG A 48 -4.04 -20.27 -30.28
N LEU A 49 -3.02 -19.46 -30.59
CA LEU A 49 -2.50 -18.45 -29.66
C LEU A 49 -3.52 -17.34 -29.34
N LYS A 50 -4.37 -16.96 -30.32
CA LYS A 50 -5.43 -15.98 -30.08
C LYS A 50 -6.50 -16.50 -29.12
N ASN A 51 -6.87 -17.79 -29.25
CA ASN A 51 -7.96 -18.41 -28.50
C ASN A 51 -7.48 -19.02 -27.16
N ALA A 52 -6.17 -19.15 -26.94
CA ALA A 52 -5.61 -19.68 -25.72
C ALA A 52 -5.93 -18.80 -24.50
N SER A 53 -6.30 -19.43 -23.40
CA SER A 53 -6.38 -18.76 -22.11
C SER A 53 -4.98 -18.31 -21.66
N PRO A 54 -4.86 -17.27 -20.82
CA PRO A 54 -3.55 -16.83 -20.30
C PRO A 54 -2.73 -17.95 -19.62
N LYS A 55 -3.41 -18.91 -19.00
CA LYS A 55 -2.78 -20.07 -18.32
C LYS A 55 -2.27 -21.13 -19.31
N ASP A 56 -2.84 -21.21 -20.50
CA ASP A 56 -2.48 -22.19 -21.51
C ASP A 56 -1.53 -21.63 -22.57
N LEU A 57 -1.25 -20.32 -22.56
CA LEU A 57 -0.42 -19.66 -23.56
C LEU A 57 0.96 -20.30 -23.72
N ASP A 58 1.62 -20.65 -22.63
CA ASP A 58 2.97 -21.25 -22.68
C ASP A 58 2.94 -22.62 -23.37
N LYS A 59 1.94 -23.44 -23.10
CA LYS A 59 1.75 -24.74 -23.78
C LYS A 59 1.50 -24.55 -25.29
N GLU A 60 0.72 -23.54 -25.67
CA GLU A 60 0.44 -23.26 -27.08
C GLU A 60 1.63 -22.65 -27.81
N ILE A 61 2.49 -21.87 -27.12
CA ILE A 61 3.76 -21.40 -27.66
C ILE A 61 4.68 -22.60 -27.92
N ASP A 62 4.87 -23.50 -26.94
CA ASP A 62 5.70 -24.68 -27.09
C ASP A 62 5.22 -25.58 -28.24
N ALA A 63 3.92 -25.81 -28.34
CA ALA A 63 3.33 -26.55 -29.46
C ALA A 63 3.58 -25.84 -30.81
N GLY A 64 3.48 -24.50 -30.83
CA GLY A 64 3.78 -23.70 -32.01
C GLY A 64 5.26 -23.74 -32.43
N LEU A 65 6.18 -23.72 -31.48
CA LEU A 65 7.60 -23.91 -31.77
C LEU A 65 7.90 -25.29 -32.35
N LYS A 66 7.22 -26.32 -31.84
CA LYS A 66 7.31 -27.68 -32.39
C LYS A 66 6.83 -27.74 -33.84
N ASP A 67 5.70 -27.15 -34.16
CA ASP A 67 5.17 -27.09 -35.54
C ASP A 67 6.12 -26.30 -36.46
N ALA A 68 6.69 -25.20 -35.97
CA ALA A 68 7.62 -24.35 -36.71
C ALA A 68 8.92 -25.10 -37.05
N ILE A 69 9.50 -25.84 -36.10
CA ILE A 69 10.74 -26.59 -36.38
C ILE A 69 10.52 -27.71 -37.39
N VAL A 70 9.39 -28.40 -37.34
CA VAL A 70 8.98 -29.41 -38.34
C VAL A 70 8.83 -28.79 -39.73
N TYR A 71 8.31 -27.56 -39.80
CA TYR A 71 8.20 -26.84 -41.06
C TYR A 71 9.57 -26.41 -41.61
N PHE A 72 10.40 -25.80 -40.79
CA PHE A 72 11.70 -25.28 -41.21
C PHE A 72 12.77 -26.34 -41.36
N GLY A 73 12.66 -27.49 -40.74
CA GLY A 73 13.66 -28.56 -40.78
C GLY A 73 14.94 -28.15 -40.05
N GLY A 74 14.84 -27.47 -38.94
CA GLY A 74 15.95 -27.16 -38.04
C GLY A 74 16.12 -28.21 -36.92
N ASP A 75 17.18 -28.11 -36.15
CA ASP A 75 17.42 -29.02 -35.02
C ASP A 75 16.91 -28.45 -33.70
N ARG A 76 16.92 -27.10 -33.58
CA ARG A 76 16.49 -26.38 -32.36
C ARG A 76 15.84 -25.05 -32.72
N ILE A 77 14.74 -24.74 -32.03
CA ILE A 77 14.12 -23.42 -32.05
C ILE A 77 13.96 -22.93 -30.61
N THR A 78 14.33 -21.65 -30.36
CA THR A 78 14.35 -21.08 -29.02
C THR A 78 13.76 -19.68 -29.02
N LEU A 79 12.96 -19.39 -28.00
CA LEU A 79 12.40 -18.08 -27.72
C LEU A 79 13.14 -17.46 -26.52
N TRP A 80 13.72 -16.31 -26.72
CA TRP A 80 14.47 -15.57 -25.71
C TRP A 80 13.77 -14.26 -25.42
N GLU A 81 13.68 -13.93 -24.15
CA GLU A 81 13.15 -12.64 -23.68
C GLU A 81 14.25 -11.84 -22.96
N PHE A 82 14.34 -10.55 -23.24
CA PHE A 82 15.29 -9.64 -22.58
C PHE A 82 14.67 -9.12 -21.29
N VAL A 83 15.39 -9.31 -20.20
CA VAL A 83 15.02 -8.84 -18.85
C VAL A 83 16.10 -7.90 -18.32
N GLU A 84 15.85 -7.25 -17.19
CA GLU A 84 16.79 -6.32 -16.55
C GLU A 84 17.32 -5.20 -17.48
N GLY A 85 16.44 -4.68 -18.32
CA GLY A 85 16.84 -3.60 -19.25
C GLY A 85 17.78 -4.06 -20.37
N GLY A 86 17.72 -5.35 -20.74
CA GLY A 86 18.57 -5.93 -21.80
C GLY A 86 19.85 -6.59 -21.28
N LYS A 87 20.17 -6.48 -20.00
CA LYS A 87 21.39 -7.09 -19.41
C LYS A 87 21.39 -8.61 -19.41
N LEU A 88 20.21 -9.21 -19.37
CA LEU A 88 20.01 -10.65 -19.30
C LEU A 88 19.02 -11.10 -20.37
N ALA A 89 19.37 -12.12 -21.16
CA ALA A 89 18.48 -12.82 -22.04
C ALA A 89 18.10 -14.18 -21.39
N VAL A 90 16.81 -14.42 -21.22
CA VAL A 90 16.27 -15.65 -20.64
C VAL A 90 15.55 -16.45 -21.72
N MET A 91 15.89 -17.74 -21.84
CA MET A 91 15.17 -18.65 -22.72
C MET A 91 13.87 -19.08 -22.02
N THR A 92 12.76 -18.57 -22.50
CA THR A 92 11.44 -18.85 -21.92
C THR A 92 10.80 -20.10 -22.50
N HIS A 93 11.03 -20.34 -23.82
CA HIS A 93 10.49 -21.51 -24.52
C HIS A 93 11.52 -22.09 -25.47
N PHE A 94 11.52 -23.41 -25.63
CA PHE A 94 12.35 -24.06 -26.62
C PHE A 94 11.74 -25.38 -27.10
N PHE A 95 12.14 -25.78 -28.30
CA PHE A 95 11.92 -27.12 -28.81
C PHE A 95 13.16 -27.62 -29.56
N ALA A 96 13.52 -28.89 -29.34
CA ALA A 96 14.60 -29.57 -30.06
C ALA A 96 14.08 -30.93 -30.56
N GLU A 97 14.40 -31.26 -31.81
CA GLU A 97 13.85 -32.46 -32.48
C GLU A 97 14.24 -33.79 -31.78
N ASN A 98 15.38 -33.86 -31.13
CA ASN A 98 15.88 -35.05 -30.45
C ASN A 98 15.81 -35.00 -28.93
N GLY A 99 15.01 -34.09 -28.33
CA GLY A 99 14.89 -33.95 -26.89
C GLY A 99 16.14 -33.45 -26.19
N THR A 100 17.14 -32.95 -26.93
CA THR A 100 18.39 -32.42 -26.36
C THR A 100 18.08 -31.11 -25.64
N GLU A 101 18.22 -31.10 -24.34
CA GLU A 101 18.08 -29.86 -23.59
C GLU A 101 19.13 -28.81 -23.99
N PRO A 102 18.78 -27.51 -24.05
CA PRO A 102 19.78 -26.47 -24.26
C PRO A 102 20.72 -26.42 -23.05
N PRO A 103 22.03 -26.21 -23.25
CA PRO A 103 23.01 -26.23 -22.17
C PRO A 103 22.84 -25.08 -21.18
N VAL A 104 22.09 -24.03 -21.53
CA VAL A 104 21.92 -22.81 -20.73
C VAL A 104 20.55 -22.18 -20.96
N ARG A 105 19.87 -21.82 -19.87
CA ARG A 105 18.55 -21.16 -19.93
C ARG A 105 18.62 -19.63 -19.82
N SER A 106 19.79 -19.07 -19.51
CA SER A 106 20.00 -17.62 -19.42
C SER A 106 21.40 -17.25 -19.92
N VAL A 107 21.51 -16.05 -20.48
CA VAL A 107 22.75 -15.51 -21.06
C VAL A 107 22.86 -14.05 -20.66
N LEU A 108 23.95 -13.67 -20.01
CA LEU A 108 24.26 -12.25 -19.78
C LEU A 108 24.65 -11.58 -21.09
N HIS A 109 24.29 -10.31 -21.25
CA HIS A 109 24.62 -9.53 -22.45
C HIS A 109 26.15 -9.54 -22.73
N GLU A 110 26.96 -9.44 -21.68
CA GLU A 110 28.43 -9.49 -21.75
C GLU A 110 29.01 -10.84 -22.20
N GLU A 111 28.23 -11.90 -22.14
CA GLU A 111 28.65 -13.24 -22.61
C GLU A 111 28.36 -13.49 -24.10
N MET A 112 27.40 -12.75 -24.69
CA MET A 112 27.07 -12.78 -26.13
C MET A 112 26.83 -11.37 -26.70
N PRO A 113 27.77 -10.44 -26.54
CA PRO A 113 27.55 -9.05 -26.83
C PRO A 113 27.30 -8.75 -28.31
N TYR A 114 27.91 -9.49 -29.21
CA TYR A 114 27.79 -9.25 -30.66
C TYR A 114 26.40 -9.61 -31.18
N ILE A 115 25.85 -10.74 -30.79
CA ILE A 115 24.52 -11.18 -31.25
C ILE A 115 23.41 -10.38 -30.57
N LEU A 116 23.48 -10.26 -29.22
CA LEU A 116 22.42 -9.56 -28.48
C LEU A 116 22.32 -8.09 -28.84
N SER A 117 23.46 -7.37 -28.99
CA SER A 117 23.45 -5.98 -29.44
C SER A 117 22.81 -5.79 -30.82
N ARG A 118 22.99 -6.72 -31.75
CA ARG A 118 22.35 -6.66 -33.09
C ARG A 118 20.84 -6.82 -32.99
N ILE A 119 20.40 -7.79 -32.18
CA ILE A 119 18.96 -8.00 -31.97
C ILE A 119 18.33 -6.77 -31.30
N GLU A 120 18.97 -6.17 -30.31
CA GLU A 120 18.51 -4.94 -29.66
C GLU A 120 18.45 -3.74 -30.62
N GLN A 121 19.35 -3.70 -31.61
CA GLN A 121 19.34 -2.72 -32.70
C GLN A 121 18.36 -3.05 -33.83
N ASN A 122 17.46 -4.01 -33.61
CA ASN A 122 16.50 -4.48 -34.62
C ASN A 122 17.16 -5.10 -35.86
N GLN A 123 18.33 -5.72 -35.70
CA GLN A 123 19.03 -6.39 -36.80
C GLN A 123 18.82 -7.91 -36.71
N ILE A 124 18.49 -8.51 -37.85
CA ILE A 124 18.43 -9.95 -37.98
C ILE A 124 19.85 -10.49 -37.94
N PHE A 125 20.10 -11.46 -37.06
CA PHE A 125 21.35 -12.18 -37.02
C PHE A 125 21.26 -13.49 -37.81
N ARG A 126 22.18 -13.72 -38.73
CA ARG A 126 22.28 -14.99 -39.47
C ARG A 126 23.74 -15.42 -39.56
N MET A 127 23.97 -16.70 -39.43
CA MET A 127 25.28 -17.33 -39.49
C MET A 127 25.12 -18.71 -40.10
N SER A 128 25.84 -18.99 -41.18
CA SER A 128 25.86 -20.30 -41.82
C SER A 128 26.88 -21.25 -41.20
N ARG A 129 27.99 -20.71 -40.67
CA ARG A 129 29.02 -21.44 -39.91
C ARG A 129 29.52 -20.61 -38.77
N THR A 130 29.80 -21.22 -37.62
CA THR A 130 30.36 -20.53 -36.46
C THR A 130 31.73 -19.90 -36.77
N ALA A 131 32.48 -20.47 -37.72
CA ALA A 131 33.73 -19.90 -38.19
C ALA A 131 33.60 -18.55 -38.96
N ASP A 132 32.42 -18.27 -39.51
CA ASP A 132 32.18 -17.04 -40.30
C ASP A 132 31.96 -15.81 -39.38
N LEU A 133 31.91 -15.98 -38.07
CA LEU A 133 31.80 -14.87 -37.12
C LEU A 133 33.08 -14.04 -37.11
N PRO A 134 32.95 -12.69 -37.06
CA PRO A 134 34.09 -11.78 -36.99
C PRO A 134 34.89 -11.96 -35.68
N GLU A 135 36.13 -11.51 -35.66
CA GLU A 135 36.97 -11.58 -34.45
C GLU A 135 36.36 -10.85 -33.26
N SER A 136 35.61 -9.76 -33.49
CA SER A 136 34.86 -9.04 -32.45
C SER A 136 33.78 -9.88 -31.76
N ALA A 137 33.38 -11.02 -32.32
CA ALA A 137 32.40 -11.95 -31.79
C ALA A 137 33.05 -13.21 -31.17
N SER A 138 34.27 -13.07 -30.62
CA SER A 138 35.01 -14.22 -30.06
C SER A 138 34.29 -14.90 -28.90
N LEU A 139 33.66 -14.12 -27.99
CA LEU A 139 32.87 -14.64 -26.87
C LEU A 139 31.62 -15.39 -27.36
N ASP A 140 30.90 -14.76 -28.30
CA ASP A 140 29.72 -15.40 -28.92
C ASP A 140 30.09 -16.70 -29.63
N ARG A 141 31.22 -16.72 -30.35
CA ARG A 141 31.74 -17.92 -31.04
C ARG A 141 32.01 -19.03 -30.06
N GLU A 142 32.76 -18.80 -28.99
CA GLU A 142 33.09 -19.78 -27.98
C GLU A 142 31.80 -20.36 -27.34
N ARG A 143 30.84 -19.53 -27.03
CA ARG A 143 29.57 -19.93 -26.43
C ARG A 143 28.72 -20.79 -27.39
N LEU A 144 28.62 -20.39 -28.64
CA LEU A 144 27.92 -21.16 -29.68
C LEU A 144 28.57 -22.54 -29.89
N GLN A 145 29.91 -22.60 -29.93
CA GLN A 145 30.63 -23.86 -30.02
C GLN A 145 30.37 -24.79 -28.83
N ARG A 146 30.38 -24.26 -27.60
CA ARG A 146 30.02 -25.02 -26.39
C ARG A 146 28.57 -25.54 -26.44
N SER A 147 27.65 -24.80 -27.06
CA SER A 147 26.25 -25.22 -27.22
C SER A 147 25.99 -26.10 -28.42
N GLY A 148 27.04 -26.43 -29.21
CA GLY A 148 26.97 -27.28 -30.39
C GLY A 148 26.26 -26.64 -31.58
N VAL A 149 26.07 -25.34 -31.61
CA VAL A 149 25.40 -24.65 -32.72
C VAL A 149 26.34 -24.47 -33.90
N ILE A 150 25.97 -25.02 -35.07
CA ILE A 150 26.72 -24.90 -36.31
C ILE A 150 26.21 -23.68 -37.12
N SER A 151 24.89 -23.59 -37.36
CA SER A 151 24.27 -22.48 -38.08
C SER A 151 23.13 -21.90 -37.26
N MET A 152 22.92 -20.60 -37.34
CA MET A 152 21.86 -19.93 -36.60
C MET A 152 21.24 -18.77 -37.37
N LEU A 153 19.92 -18.65 -37.26
CA LEU A 153 19.12 -17.50 -37.66
C LEU A 153 18.35 -17.01 -36.44
N SER A 154 18.56 -15.78 -36.04
CA SER A 154 17.83 -15.12 -34.96
C SER A 154 17.14 -13.86 -35.47
N VAL A 155 15.85 -13.77 -35.22
CA VAL A 155 15.04 -12.60 -35.60
C VAL A 155 14.51 -11.93 -34.35
N PRO A 156 14.49 -10.59 -34.28
CA PRO A 156 14.01 -9.84 -33.12
C PRO A 156 12.51 -10.07 -32.92
N ILE A 157 12.07 -10.09 -31.68
CA ILE A 157 10.68 -10.07 -31.24
C ILE A 157 10.36 -8.70 -30.66
N PHE A 158 9.30 -8.11 -31.16
CA PHE A 158 8.83 -6.79 -30.73
C PHE A 158 7.68 -6.87 -29.75
N MET A 159 7.75 -6.03 -28.73
CA MET A 159 6.63 -5.75 -27.84
C MET A 159 6.53 -4.22 -27.73
N ALA A 160 5.35 -3.65 -27.98
CA ALA A 160 5.12 -2.21 -28.01
C ALA A 160 6.15 -1.42 -28.85
N GLY A 161 6.55 -1.99 -30.01
CA GLY A 161 7.47 -1.36 -30.95
C GLY A 161 8.97 -1.41 -30.57
N THR A 162 9.32 -2.03 -29.45
CA THR A 162 10.72 -2.21 -29.03
C THR A 162 11.13 -3.69 -29.08
N PRO A 163 12.40 -4.02 -29.47
CA PRO A 163 12.91 -5.37 -29.36
C PRO A 163 12.95 -5.81 -27.89
N ARG A 164 12.28 -6.90 -27.57
CA ARG A 164 12.21 -7.46 -26.21
C ARG A 164 12.71 -8.88 -26.13
N GLY A 165 13.25 -9.40 -27.22
CA GLY A 165 13.76 -10.75 -27.29
C GLY A 165 14.05 -11.17 -28.70
N CYS A 166 14.25 -12.47 -28.93
CA CYS A 166 14.43 -13.03 -30.25
C CYS A 166 13.87 -14.46 -30.36
N LEU A 167 13.48 -14.80 -31.58
CA LEU A 167 13.23 -16.16 -32.00
C LEU A 167 14.42 -16.67 -32.79
N SER A 168 15.06 -17.74 -32.31
CA SER A 168 16.25 -18.31 -32.93
C SER A 168 15.99 -19.70 -33.43
N LEU A 169 16.35 -19.96 -34.69
CA LEU A 169 16.36 -21.26 -35.34
C LEU A 169 17.82 -21.69 -35.55
N ALA A 170 18.19 -22.86 -35.09
CA ALA A 170 19.57 -23.35 -35.15
C ALA A 170 19.65 -24.79 -35.71
N THR A 171 20.81 -25.10 -36.32
CA THR A 171 21.20 -26.45 -36.64
C THR A 171 22.44 -26.83 -35.83
N ILE A 172 22.48 -28.10 -35.41
CA ILE A 172 23.57 -28.70 -34.62
C ILE A 172 24.23 -29.91 -35.34
N ARG A 173 23.64 -30.33 -36.47
CA ARG A 173 24.12 -31.52 -37.23
C ARG A 173 24.75 -31.17 -38.57
N SER A 174 24.38 -30.04 -39.17
CA SER A 174 24.84 -29.65 -40.50
C SER A 174 24.90 -28.15 -40.66
N GLU A 175 25.75 -27.70 -41.56
CA GLU A 175 25.75 -26.30 -42.03
C GLU A 175 24.48 -26.00 -42.82
N ARG A 176 23.97 -24.77 -42.71
CA ARG A 176 22.77 -24.31 -43.40
C ARG A 176 22.89 -22.87 -43.83
N GLU A 177 22.55 -22.61 -45.08
CA GLU A 177 22.30 -21.25 -45.57
C GLU A 177 20.83 -20.83 -45.31
N TRP A 178 20.65 -19.57 -44.96
CA TRP A 178 19.35 -19.03 -44.63
C TRP A 178 18.82 -18.20 -45.81
N SER A 179 17.82 -18.73 -46.52
CA SER A 179 17.17 -18.02 -47.64
C SER A 179 16.40 -16.81 -47.16
N ALA A 180 16.23 -15.82 -48.05
CA ALA A 180 15.41 -14.64 -47.77
C ALA A 180 13.95 -15.02 -47.41
N GLU A 181 13.44 -16.11 -47.99
CA GLU A 181 12.11 -16.63 -47.67
C GLU A 181 12.06 -17.18 -46.24
N THR A 182 13.02 -18.00 -45.80
CA THR A 182 13.11 -18.52 -44.44
C THR A 182 13.19 -17.38 -43.42
N ILE A 183 14.00 -16.35 -43.70
CA ILE A 183 14.12 -15.15 -42.85
C ILE A 183 12.77 -14.45 -42.71
N MET A 184 12.09 -14.19 -43.83
CA MET A 184 10.77 -13.53 -43.84
C MET A 184 9.72 -14.37 -43.09
N GLN A 185 9.68 -15.66 -43.31
CA GLN A 185 8.75 -16.57 -42.64
C GLN A 185 8.97 -16.64 -41.13
N LEU A 186 10.24 -16.76 -40.69
CA LEU A 186 10.56 -16.77 -39.25
C LEU A 186 10.21 -15.42 -38.60
N THR A 187 10.46 -14.29 -39.29
CA THR A 187 10.07 -12.95 -38.83
C THR A 187 8.56 -12.82 -38.65
N ARG A 188 7.74 -13.40 -39.55
CA ARG A 188 6.27 -13.39 -39.40
C ARG A 188 5.81 -14.21 -38.20
N ILE A 189 6.44 -15.35 -37.88
CA ILE A 189 6.17 -16.14 -36.69
C ILE A 189 6.59 -15.32 -35.44
N ALA A 190 7.78 -14.69 -35.45
CA ALA A 190 8.24 -13.83 -34.37
C ALA A 190 7.29 -12.67 -34.08
N ALA A 191 6.69 -12.07 -35.10
CA ALA A 191 5.68 -11.02 -34.93
C ALA A 191 4.40 -11.54 -34.25
N VAL A 192 3.93 -12.74 -34.60
CA VAL A 192 2.78 -13.37 -33.93
C VAL A 192 3.10 -13.65 -32.47
N LEU A 193 4.28 -14.19 -32.18
CA LEU A 193 4.72 -14.46 -30.81
C LEU A 193 4.88 -13.18 -29.99
N GLY A 194 5.44 -12.12 -30.57
CA GLY A 194 5.56 -10.80 -29.94
C GLY A 194 4.22 -10.24 -29.46
N ASN A 195 3.20 -10.28 -30.31
CA ASN A 195 1.84 -9.85 -29.94
C ASN A 195 1.24 -10.69 -28.80
N VAL A 196 1.54 -11.98 -28.78
CA VAL A 196 1.06 -12.90 -27.73
C VAL A 196 1.77 -12.63 -26.38
N LEU A 197 3.09 -12.43 -26.43
CA LEU A 197 3.88 -12.09 -25.24
C LEU A 197 3.45 -10.74 -24.66
N GLU A 198 3.21 -9.73 -25.51
CA GLU A 198 2.68 -8.43 -25.09
C GLU A 198 1.32 -8.57 -24.38
N ARG A 199 0.42 -9.41 -24.95
CA ARG A 199 -0.87 -9.71 -24.33
C ARG A 199 -0.70 -10.41 -22.98
N LYS A 200 0.24 -11.36 -22.86
CA LYS A 200 0.56 -12.06 -21.61
C LYS A 200 1.06 -11.09 -20.53
N VAL A 201 1.99 -10.20 -20.88
CA VAL A 201 2.50 -9.18 -19.96
C VAL A 201 1.38 -8.25 -19.50
N SER A 202 0.57 -7.74 -20.45
CA SER A 202 -0.55 -6.85 -20.13
C SER A 202 -1.60 -7.52 -19.23
N PHE A 203 -1.88 -8.80 -19.47
CA PHE A 203 -2.79 -9.58 -18.63
C PHE A 203 -2.25 -9.77 -17.22
N ASN A 204 -0.97 -10.13 -17.07
CA ASN A 204 -0.34 -10.32 -15.77
C ASN A 204 -0.31 -9.02 -14.96
N LEU A 205 -0.02 -7.88 -15.61
CA LEU A 205 -0.06 -6.56 -14.97
C LEU A 205 -1.47 -6.20 -14.50
N LEU A 206 -2.49 -6.47 -15.32
CA LEU A 206 -3.89 -6.23 -14.94
C LEU A 206 -4.32 -7.12 -13.79
N GLU A 207 -3.97 -8.41 -13.82
CA GLU A 207 -4.27 -9.36 -12.74
C GLU A 207 -3.59 -8.95 -11.43
N GLU A 208 -2.33 -8.53 -11.47
CA GLU A 208 -1.62 -8.02 -10.30
C GLU A 208 -2.28 -6.75 -9.75
N ARG A 209 -2.68 -5.83 -10.63
CA ARG A 209 -3.41 -4.62 -10.24
C ARG A 209 -4.74 -4.94 -9.55
N VAL A 210 -5.54 -5.82 -10.15
CA VAL A 210 -6.82 -6.24 -9.55
C VAL A 210 -6.61 -6.90 -8.20
N ARG A 211 -5.61 -7.79 -8.07
CA ARG A 211 -5.26 -8.41 -6.78
C ARG A 211 -4.85 -7.37 -5.73
N PHE A 212 -4.09 -6.34 -6.14
CA PHE A 212 -3.70 -5.26 -5.24
C PHE A 212 -4.90 -4.41 -4.81
N GLU A 213 -5.77 -4.01 -5.74
CA GLU A 213 -7.00 -3.25 -5.44
C GLU A 213 -7.93 -4.06 -4.51
N THR A 214 -8.05 -5.36 -4.72
CA THR A 214 -8.80 -6.26 -3.82
C THR A 214 -8.18 -6.30 -2.43
N LEU A 215 -6.86 -6.42 -2.32
CA LEU A 215 -6.15 -6.41 -1.04
C LEU A 215 -6.42 -5.11 -0.26
N ILE A 216 -6.33 -3.95 -0.92
CA ILE A 216 -6.63 -2.64 -0.29
C ILE A 216 -8.08 -2.57 0.17
N ALA A 217 -9.03 -2.94 -0.69
CA ALA A 217 -10.45 -2.89 -0.37
C ALA A 217 -10.79 -3.77 0.85
N ASP A 218 -10.26 -4.98 0.89
CA ASP A 218 -10.46 -5.91 2.00
C ASP A 218 -9.84 -5.42 3.31
N LEU A 219 -8.59 -4.88 3.27
CA LEU A 219 -7.94 -4.33 4.46
C LEU A 219 -8.70 -3.10 4.98
N SER A 220 -9.07 -2.18 4.08
CA SER A 220 -9.83 -0.98 4.44
C SER A 220 -11.18 -1.34 5.05
N ALA A 221 -11.95 -2.25 4.43
CA ALA A 221 -13.24 -2.69 4.95
C ALA A 221 -13.12 -3.34 6.34
N ARG A 222 -12.09 -4.14 6.56
CA ARG A 222 -11.83 -4.79 7.85
C ARG A 222 -11.51 -3.75 8.92
N PHE A 223 -10.64 -2.79 8.65
CA PHE A 223 -10.23 -1.78 9.63
C PHE A 223 -11.29 -0.71 9.92
N ILE A 224 -12.27 -0.48 9.04
CA ILE A 224 -13.36 0.48 9.29
C ILE A 224 -14.27 0.02 10.45
N ASN A 225 -14.60 -1.26 10.51
CA ASN A 225 -15.64 -1.81 11.40
C ASN A 225 -15.11 -2.60 12.59
N ILE A 226 -13.79 -2.58 12.82
CA ILE A 226 -13.17 -3.39 13.87
C ILE A 226 -13.17 -2.67 15.22
N SER A 227 -13.41 -3.39 16.31
CA SER A 227 -13.25 -2.88 17.68
C SER A 227 -11.78 -2.64 18.03
N SER A 228 -11.49 -1.70 18.94
CA SER A 228 -10.13 -1.42 19.38
C SER A 228 -9.40 -2.63 19.98
N GLU A 229 -10.14 -3.61 20.50
CA GLU A 229 -9.61 -4.84 21.11
C GLU A 229 -9.10 -5.83 20.06
N GLU A 230 -9.69 -5.85 18.86
CA GLU A 230 -9.36 -6.77 17.78
C GLU A 230 -8.30 -6.22 16.78
N VAL A 231 -7.91 -4.93 16.92
CA VAL A 231 -7.01 -4.26 15.95
C VAL A 231 -5.65 -4.95 15.86
N ASP A 232 -5.07 -5.45 16.96
CA ASP A 232 -3.74 -6.09 16.96
C ASP A 232 -3.74 -7.39 16.13
N GLU A 233 -4.78 -8.19 16.29
CA GLU A 233 -4.96 -9.42 15.51
C GLU A 233 -5.18 -9.10 14.03
N ALA A 234 -5.98 -8.06 13.75
CA ALA A 234 -6.23 -7.62 12.39
C ALA A 234 -4.97 -7.08 11.70
N ILE A 235 -4.10 -6.33 12.42
CA ILE A 235 -2.81 -5.87 11.89
C ILE A 235 -1.91 -7.06 11.59
N SER A 236 -1.81 -8.03 12.50
CA SER A 236 -1.02 -9.24 12.28
C SER A 236 -1.49 -10.01 11.04
N ALA A 237 -2.80 -10.17 10.86
CA ALA A 237 -3.38 -10.78 9.67
C ALA A 237 -3.17 -9.94 8.40
N ALA A 238 -3.20 -8.61 8.50
CA ALA A 238 -2.91 -7.71 7.38
C ALA A 238 -1.46 -7.85 6.91
N LEU A 239 -0.50 -7.89 7.84
CA LEU A 239 0.92 -8.12 7.50
C LEU A 239 1.13 -9.47 6.83
N ASP A 240 0.43 -10.53 7.26
CA ASP A 240 0.50 -11.84 6.62
C ASP A 240 -0.03 -11.80 5.17
N ARG A 241 -1.14 -11.09 4.94
CA ARG A 241 -1.69 -10.88 3.58
C ARG A 241 -0.75 -10.06 2.70
N VAL A 242 -0.15 -8.99 3.23
CA VAL A 242 0.85 -8.18 2.51
C VAL A 242 2.06 -9.03 2.16
N ARG A 243 2.60 -9.80 3.12
CA ARG A 243 3.71 -10.73 2.91
C ARG A 243 3.39 -11.72 1.80
N THR A 244 2.22 -12.32 1.85
CA THR A 244 1.76 -13.30 0.84
C THR A 244 1.58 -12.67 -0.53
N PHE A 245 1.01 -11.47 -0.61
CA PHE A 245 0.82 -10.74 -1.87
C PHE A 245 2.15 -10.48 -2.57
N TYR A 246 3.17 -10.04 -1.82
CA TYR A 246 4.49 -9.79 -2.37
C TYR A 246 5.36 -11.05 -2.48
N HIS A 247 4.85 -12.24 -2.14
CA HIS A 247 5.65 -13.49 -2.06
C HIS A 247 6.93 -13.28 -1.26
N ALA A 248 6.82 -12.55 -0.14
CA ALA A 248 7.92 -12.20 0.73
C ALA A 248 8.08 -13.20 1.88
N ASP A 249 9.24 -13.18 2.50
CA ASP A 249 9.55 -14.04 3.64
C ASP A 249 9.26 -13.34 4.97
N TYR A 250 9.32 -12.00 4.99
CA TYR A 250 9.04 -11.15 6.13
C TYR A 250 8.14 -9.99 5.72
N CYS A 251 7.21 -9.62 6.59
CA CYS A 251 6.52 -8.33 6.54
C CYS A 251 6.40 -7.79 7.95
N ALA A 252 6.95 -6.60 8.22
CA ALA A 252 7.08 -6.03 9.56
C ALA A 252 6.67 -4.57 9.59
N LEU A 253 6.02 -4.17 10.69
CA LEU A 253 5.76 -2.78 11.01
C LEU A 253 6.69 -2.36 12.15
N PHE A 254 7.65 -1.51 11.84
CA PHE A 254 8.53 -0.85 12.83
C PHE A 254 7.92 0.47 13.27
N GLU A 255 8.17 0.81 14.54
CA GLU A 255 7.76 2.06 15.15
C GLU A 255 8.97 2.74 15.79
N ALA A 256 9.06 4.05 15.64
CA ALA A 256 10.07 4.87 16.28
C ALA A 256 9.45 6.10 16.93
N ASP A 257 9.76 6.35 18.18
CA ASP A 257 9.58 7.64 18.81
C ASP A 257 10.77 8.53 18.42
N VAL A 258 10.50 9.57 17.63
CA VAL A 258 11.55 10.43 17.07
C VAL A 258 12.23 11.27 18.15
N ALA A 259 11.52 11.66 19.21
CA ALA A 259 12.05 12.51 20.28
C ALA A 259 12.97 11.72 21.22
N THR A 260 12.58 10.50 21.62
CA THR A 260 13.37 9.65 22.51
C THR A 260 14.34 8.74 21.74
N SER A 261 14.15 8.61 20.44
CA SER A 261 14.87 7.66 19.58
C SER A 261 14.66 6.19 19.99
N GLU A 262 13.62 5.90 20.75
CA GLU A 262 13.20 4.53 21.04
C GLU A 262 12.59 3.89 19.80
N THR A 263 12.95 2.63 19.56
CA THR A 263 12.42 1.85 18.43
C THR A 263 11.82 0.55 18.91
N ARG A 264 10.71 0.16 18.28
CA ARG A 264 9.98 -1.07 18.60
C ARG A 264 9.58 -1.80 17.32
N LEU A 265 9.39 -3.10 17.46
CA LEU A 265 8.85 -3.97 16.40
C LEU A 265 7.54 -4.60 16.90
N PRO A 266 6.43 -3.83 16.90
CA PRO A 266 5.17 -4.32 17.47
C PRO A 266 4.53 -5.46 16.68
N TYR A 267 4.73 -5.51 15.36
CA TYR A 267 4.09 -6.50 14.50
C TYR A 267 5.01 -7.00 13.41
N ILE A 268 5.05 -8.33 13.26
CA ILE A 268 5.80 -8.99 12.20
C ILE A 268 5.11 -10.28 11.78
N SER A 269 5.09 -10.54 10.46
CA SER A 269 4.67 -11.80 9.84
C SER A 269 5.87 -12.50 9.22
N TYR A 270 5.97 -13.80 9.45
CA TYR A 270 7.03 -14.67 8.95
C TYR A 270 6.50 -15.72 7.97
N ALA A 271 7.25 -16.01 6.92
CA ALA A 271 7.03 -17.22 6.15
C ALA A 271 7.44 -18.48 6.94
N PRO A 272 6.96 -19.67 6.57
CA PRO A 272 7.45 -20.91 7.16
C PRO A 272 8.97 -21.08 6.95
N ASN A 273 9.65 -21.61 7.96
CA ASN A 273 11.07 -21.99 7.90
C ASN A 273 12.09 -20.85 7.71
N VAL A 274 11.74 -19.62 8.06
CA VAL A 274 12.68 -18.50 8.11
C VAL A 274 13.23 -18.30 9.53
N ILE A 275 14.39 -17.65 9.64
CA ILE A 275 14.99 -17.29 10.92
C ILE A 275 14.17 -16.14 11.52
N ARG A 276 13.69 -16.32 12.75
CA ARG A 276 12.95 -15.25 13.45
C ARG A 276 13.90 -14.25 14.08
N LEU A 277 13.48 -12.99 14.10
CA LEU A 277 14.20 -11.98 14.87
C LEU A 277 14.11 -12.28 16.38
N PRO A 278 15.15 -11.96 17.15
CA PRO A 278 15.10 -12.03 18.62
C PRO A 278 13.94 -11.18 19.17
N GLU A 279 13.27 -11.67 20.23
CA GLU A 279 12.15 -10.93 20.86
C GLU A 279 12.59 -9.62 21.51
N ASP A 280 13.85 -9.57 21.97
CA ASP A 280 14.48 -8.42 22.61
C ASP A 280 15.23 -7.52 21.63
N ILE A 281 15.01 -7.68 20.32
CA ILE A 281 15.69 -6.88 19.31
C ILE A 281 15.38 -5.38 19.49
N ILE A 282 16.43 -4.57 19.54
CA ILE A 282 16.32 -3.11 19.49
C ILE A 282 16.61 -2.68 18.04
N PRO A 283 15.58 -2.32 17.25
CA PRO A 283 15.74 -2.08 15.80
C PRO A 283 16.80 -1.03 15.47
N ARG A 284 16.91 0.05 16.25
CA ARG A 284 17.91 1.09 16.03
C ARG A 284 19.35 0.59 16.23
N GLN A 285 19.57 -0.37 17.12
CA GLN A 285 20.91 -0.95 17.33
C GLN A 285 21.25 -1.99 16.28
N ALA A 286 20.24 -2.77 15.87
CA ALA A 286 20.41 -3.80 14.85
C ALA A 286 20.53 -3.24 13.42
N PHE A 287 19.86 -2.10 13.14
CA PHE A 287 19.76 -1.48 11.81
C PHE A 287 19.96 0.05 11.87
N PRO A 288 21.10 0.56 12.37
CA PRO A 288 21.30 1.99 12.60
C PRO A 288 21.28 2.83 11.32
N TRP A 289 21.85 2.33 10.23
CA TRP A 289 21.88 3.02 8.94
C TRP A 289 20.47 3.09 8.32
N ALA A 290 19.73 2.00 8.34
CA ALA A 290 18.35 1.97 7.84
C ALA A 290 17.44 2.87 8.69
N TYR A 291 17.67 2.95 10.01
CA TYR A 291 16.98 3.87 10.89
C TYR A 291 17.16 5.33 10.45
N ASP A 292 18.39 5.75 10.19
CA ASP A 292 18.69 7.12 9.77
C ASP A 292 18.02 7.46 8.44
N ILE A 293 18.07 6.57 7.46
CA ILE A 293 17.45 6.79 6.15
C ILE A 293 15.91 6.87 6.25
N VAL A 294 15.31 5.91 6.97
CA VAL A 294 13.85 5.75 6.98
C VAL A 294 13.18 6.70 7.97
N PHE A 295 13.68 6.78 9.21
CA PHE A 295 13.02 7.54 10.27
C PHE A 295 13.48 8.98 10.39
N LEU A 296 14.77 9.28 10.13
CA LEU A 296 15.28 10.64 10.24
C LEU A 296 15.19 11.42 8.90
N GLN A 297 15.43 10.74 7.77
CA GLN A 297 15.39 11.40 6.46
C GLN A 297 14.05 11.21 5.72
N GLY A 298 13.17 10.30 6.17
CA GLY A 298 11.88 10.00 5.53
C GLY A 298 12.01 9.40 4.14
N LYS A 299 13.13 8.75 3.84
CA LYS A 299 13.41 8.19 2.52
C LYS A 299 13.16 6.68 2.49
N PRO A 300 12.60 6.14 1.39
CA PRO A 300 12.57 4.70 1.16
C PRO A 300 14.00 4.13 1.14
N ASN A 301 14.19 2.96 1.78
CA ASN A 301 15.41 2.19 1.72
C ASN A 301 15.12 0.87 0.99
N ILE A 302 15.65 0.73 -0.22
CA ILE A 302 15.37 -0.40 -1.12
C ILE A 302 16.68 -1.08 -1.44
N ARG A 303 16.72 -2.41 -1.28
CA ARG A 303 17.89 -3.23 -1.58
C ARG A 303 17.47 -4.51 -2.30
N GLU A 304 18.20 -4.87 -3.31
CA GLU A 304 17.99 -6.08 -4.11
C GLU A 304 18.88 -7.24 -3.64
N ARG A 305 20.03 -6.91 -3.01
CA ARG A 305 21.00 -7.85 -2.44
C ARG A 305 21.57 -7.30 -1.15
N ASN A 306 22.04 -8.18 -0.29
CA ASN A 306 22.73 -7.79 0.93
C ASN A 306 24.08 -7.09 0.66
N ASP A 307 24.69 -7.36 -0.48
CA ASP A 307 25.95 -6.72 -0.91
C ASP A 307 25.75 -5.28 -1.40
N ASP A 308 24.52 -4.83 -1.62
CA ASP A 308 24.20 -3.45 -2.03
C ASP A 308 24.30 -2.45 -0.86
N PHE A 309 24.57 -2.90 0.36
CA PHE A 309 24.81 -1.99 1.48
C PHE A 309 26.09 -1.19 1.27
N PRO A 310 26.03 0.14 1.53
CA PRO A 310 27.23 0.96 1.50
C PRO A 310 28.18 0.58 2.67
N PRO A 311 29.46 0.93 2.60
CA PRO A 311 30.45 0.56 3.62
C PRO A 311 30.10 1.00 5.05
N GLU A 312 29.42 2.15 5.20
CA GLU A 312 28.97 2.70 6.49
C GLU A 312 27.83 1.88 7.13
N ALA A 313 27.14 1.04 6.36
CA ALA A 313 26.03 0.20 6.84
C ALA A 313 26.46 -1.23 7.20
N GLU A 314 27.68 -1.41 7.70
CA GLU A 314 28.23 -2.74 8.02
C GLU A 314 27.43 -3.48 9.09
N ILE A 315 26.90 -2.74 10.11
CA ILE A 315 26.06 -3.34 11.15
C ILE A 315 24.77 -3.88 10.55
N ASP A 316 24.09 -3.08 9.75
CA ASP A 316 22.85 -3.48 9.05
C ASP A 316 23.08 -4.69 8.15
N ARG A 317 24.20 -4.71 7.40
CA ARG A 317 24.58 -5.83 6.55
C ARG A 317 24.77 -7.11 7.36
N LYS A 318 25.47 -7.06 8.49
CA LYS A 318 25.67 -8.20 9.38
C LYS A 318 24.37 -8.68 9.99
N SER A 319 23.53 -7.76 10.46
CA SER A 319 22.22 -8.09 11.04
C SER A 319 21.30 -8.77 10.03
N ASN A 320 21.21 -8.24 8.80
CA ASN A 320 20.43 -8.86 7.74
C ASN A 320 20.96 -10.26 7.38
N LYS A 321 22.28 -10.41 7.29
CA LYS A 321 22.91 -11.72 7.01
C LYS A 321 22.62 -12.73 8.12
N ALA A 322 22.61 -12.30 9.39
CA ALA A 322 22.33 -13.18 10.52
C ALA A 322 20.91 -13.77 10.48
N ILE A 323 19.92 -13.01 9.96
CA ILE A 323 18.54 -13.46 9.81
C ILE A 323 18.24 -13.99 8.39
N GLY A 324 19.26 -14.03 7.52
CA GLY A 324 19.14 -14.56 6.16
C GLY A 324 18.41 -13.64 5.17
N VAL A 325 18.24 -12.36 5.47
CA VAL A 325 17.58 -11.40 4.57
C VAL A 325 18.54 -10.95 3.49
N GLU A 326 18.18 -11.18 2.22
CA GLU A 326 18.94 -10.73 1.05
C GLU A 326 18.40 -9.44 0.46
N ALA A 327 17.10 -9.33 0.24
CA ALA A 327 16.47 -8.17 -0.36
C ALA A 327 15.38 -7.60 0.54
N ALA A 328 15.24 -6.27 0.56
CA ALA A 328 14.21 -5.60 1.36
C ALA A 328 13.77 -4.28 0.74
N ILE A 329 12.50 -3.94 0.98
CA ILE A 329 11.93 -2.63 0.75
C ILE A 329 11.38 -2.11 2.08
N ASN A 330 11.95 -1.01 2.57
CA ASN A 330 11.58 -0.35 3.82
C ASN A 330 10.98 1.01 3.47
N ILE A 331 9.70 1.19 3.73
CA ILE A 331 8.97 2.39 3.34
C ILE A 331 8.54 3.16 4.59
N PRO A 332 8.98 4.43 4.73
CA PRO A 332 8.52 5.30 5.81
C PRO A 332 7.03 5.59 5.65
N VAL A 333 6.33 5.52 6.78
CA VAL A 333 4.90 5.82 6.91
C VAL A 333 4.75 6.86 8.02
N ASP A 334 3.92 7.87 7.79
CA ASP A 334 3.65 8.94 8.77
C ASP A 334 4.92 9.67 9.25
N TYR A 335 5.80 9.98 8.30
CA TYR A 335 7.02 10.73 8.56
C TYR A 335 6.72 12.17 8.99
N GLY A 336 7.46 12.67 9.99
CA GLY A 336 7.30 14.01 10.56
C GLY A 336 6.37 14.09 11.77
N SER A 337 5.71 13.01 12.15
CA SER A 337 4.97 12.87 13.41
C SER A 337 5.92 12.51 14.56
N PRO A 338 5.55 12.76 15.84
CA PRO A 338 6.34 12.33 17.00
C PRO A 338 6.62 10.83 17.01
N THR A 339 5.66 10.03 16.55
CA THR A 339 5.82 8.59 16.32
C THR A 339 5.80 8.33 14.82
N ALA A 340 6.91 7.86 14.28
CA ALA A 340 7.06 7.49 12.88
C ALA A 340 7.04 5.96 12.74
N TYR A 341 6.62 5.50 11.55
CA TYR A 341 6.48 4.08 11.25
C TYR A 341 7.25 3.71 9.98
N CYS A 342 7.60 2.43 9.88
CA CYS A 342 8.17 1.85 8.67
C CYS A 342 7.50 0.51 8.38
N LEU A 343 6.92 0.38 7.19
CA LEU A 343 6.50 -0.91 6.69
C LEU A 343 7.63 -1.53 5.88
N THR A 344 8.07 -2.71 6.31
CA THR A 344 9.16 -3.49 5.70
C THR A 344 8.60 -4.73 5.04
N VAL A 345 9.01 -4.99 3.81
CA VAL A 345 8.80 -6.26 3.11
C VAL A 345 10.16 -6.80 2.69
N ALA A 346 10.50 -8.04 3.10
CA ALA A 346 11.84 -8.58 2.88
C ALA A 346 11.82 -10.05 2.45
N THR A 347 12.88 -10.48 1.75
CA THR A 347 13.05 -11.86 1.26
C THR A 347 14.43 -12.40 1.60
N VAL A 348 14.51 -13.72 1.74
CA VAL A 348 15.77 -14.47 1.90
C VAL A 348 16.46 -14.77 0.56
N ARG A 349 15.94 -14.24 -0.54
CA ARG A 349 16.46 -14.39 -1.90
C ARG A 349 16.71 -13.02 -2.49
N GLN A 350 17.71 -12.93 -3.37
CA GLN A 350 17.89 -11.76 -4.20
C GLN A 350 16.60 -11.44 -4.97
N ARG A 351 16.21 -10.19 -4.98
CA ARG A 351 14.97 -9.75 -5.63
C ARG A 351 15.06 -8.29 -6.07
N SER A 352 14.69 -8.02 -7.31
CA SER A 352 14.44 -6.66 -7.78
C SER A 352 13.07 -6.16 -7.31
N TRP A 353 13.02 -4.90 -6.91
CA TRP A 353 11.81 -4.23 -6.44
C TRP A 353 11.38 -3.17 -7.45
N PRO A 354 10.34 -3.43 -8.27
CA PRO A 354 9.82 -2.42 -9.20
C PRO A 354 9.47 -1.11 -8.49
N ALA A 355 9.78 0.01 -9.13
CA ALA A 355 9.53 1.34 -8.54
C ALA A 355 8.05 1.58 -8.15
N GLU A 356 7.13 0.91 -8.84
CA GLU A 356 5.69 0.94 -8.54
C GLU A 356 5.31 0.28 -7.20
N TYR A 357 6.21 -0.53 -6.60
CA TYR A 357 5.96 -1.10 -5.26
C TYR A 357 6.09 -0.06 -4.15
N ILE A 358 6.89 0.99 -4.33
CA ILE A 358 7.07 2.05 -3.33
C ILE A 358 5.72 2.67 -2.91
N PRO A 359 4.93 3.26 -3.84
CA PRO A 359 3.64 3.85 -3.49
C PRO A 359 2.64 2.81 -2.99
N ARG A 360 2.69 1.57 -3.50
CA ARG A 360 1.79 0.49 -3.07
C ARG A 360 2.06 0.05 -1.63
N VAL A 361 3.32 -0.18 -1.26
CA VAL A 361 3.71 -0.54 0.12
C VAL A 361 3.41 0.59 1.08
N ARG A 362 3.64 1.85 0.65
CA ARG A 362 3.29 3.03 1.46
C ARG A 362 1.80 3.08 1.77
N LEU A 363 0.94 2.95 0.77
CA LEU A 363 -0.51 2.95 0.95
C LEU A 363 -0.99 1.86 1.91
N LEU A 364 -0.44 0.64 1.79
CA LEU A 364 -0.74 -0.45 2.73
C LEU A 364 -0.29 -0.11 4.16
N GLY A 365 0.88 0.50 4.30
CA GLY A 365 1.39 0.99 5.58
C GLY A 365 0.49 2.06 6.19
N GLU A 366 0.04 3.04 5.40
CA GLU A 366 -0.87 4.10 5.83
C GLU A 366 -2.20 3.55 6.36
N ILE A 367 -2.79 2.58 5.67
CA ILE A 367 -4.03 1.91 6.12
C ILE A 367 -3.83 1.21 7.48
N ILE A 368 -2.71 0.51 7.65
CA ILE A 368 -2.41 -0.23 8.89
C ILE A 368 -2.12 0.76 10.03
N VAL A 369 -1.30 1.78 9.79
CA VAL A 369 -0.92 2.79 10.79
C VAL A 369 -2.12 3.62 11.24
N GLU A 370 -3.02 3.98 10.32
CA GLU A 370 -4.24 4.71 10.67
C GLU A 370 -5.15 3.90 11.61
N ALA A 371 -5.28 2.59 11.36
CA ALA A 371 -6.02 1.71 12.27
C ALA A 371 -5.36 1.64 13.66
N LEU A 372 -4.03 1.58 13.73
CA LEU A 372 -3.28 1.57 14.98
C LEU A 372 -3.42 2.89 15.75
N LYS A 373 -3.35 4.02 15.06
CA LYS A 373 -3.56 5.35 15.66
C LYS A 373 -4.96 5.49 16.24
N ARG A 374 -5.97 5.08 15.46
CA ARG A 374 -7.37 5.09 15.92
C ARG A 374 -7.55 4.26 17.19
N LYS A 375 -6.98 3.04 17.24
CA LYS A 375 -6.99 2.22 18.45
C LYS A 375 -6.40 2.97 19.66
N ARG A 376 -5.23 3.61 19.50
CA ARG A 376 -4.57 4.35 20.58
C ARG A 376 -5.43 5.50 21.09
N LEU A 377 -6.02 6.26 20.17
CA LEU A 377 -6.94 7.35 20.53
C LEU A 377 -8.19 6.84 21.25
N ASP A 378 -8.77 5.72 20.82
CA ASP A 378 -9.93 5.11 21.48
C ASP A 378 -9.61 4.65 22.91
N VAL A 379 -8.44 4.03 23.10
CA VAL A 379 -7.97 3.60 24.43
C VAL A 379 -7.73 4.80 25.34
N GLU A 380 -7.09 5.86 24.84
CA GLU A 380 -6.85 7.09 25.60
C GLU A 380 -8.15 7.80 25.96
N LEU A 381 -9.07 7.91 25.00
CA LEU A 381 -10.42 8.49 25.21
C LEU A 381 -11.19 7.72 26.28
N LYS A 382 -11.20 6.39 26.22
CA LYS A 382 -11.87 5.52 27.19
C LYS A 382 -11.29 5.73 28.59
N ARG A 383 -9.95 5.76 28.71
CA ARG A 383 -9.26 6.04 29.98
C ARG A 383 -9.62 7.40 30.56
N SER A 384 -9.57 8.45 29.72
CA SER A 384 -9.92 9.80 30.15
C SER A 384 -11.38 9.91 30.59
N TYR A 385 -12.29 9.22 29.88
CA TYR A 385 -13.70 9.16 30.25
C TYR A 385 -13.91 8.49 31.62
N GLU A 386 -13.24 7.36 31.86
CA GLU A 386 -13.30 6.66 33.16
C GLU A 386 -12.78 7.52 34.32
N GLU A 387 -11.70 8.29 34.07
CA GLU A 387 -11.15 9.24 35.04
C GLU A 387 -12.14 10.36 35.37
N ILE A 388 -12.77 10.94 34.32
CA ILE A 388 -13.79 11.99 34.49
C ILE A 388 -15.00 11.46 35.30
N VAL A 389 -15.47 10.25 35.03
CA VAL A 389 -16.59 9.64 35.76
C VAL A 389 -16.20 9.43 37.24
N THR A 390 -14.98 8.97 37.49
CA THR A 390 -14.47 8.76 38.85
C THR A 390 -14.40 10.06 39.63
N LEU A 391 -13.83 11.12 39.02
CA LEU A 391 -13.74 12.45 39.63
C LEU A 391 -15.13 13.07 39.88
N LYS A 392 -16.04 12.92 38.92
CA LYS A 392 -17.43 13.38 39.07
C LYS A 392 -18.11 12.73 40.27
N ASN A 393 -18.04 11.41 40.38
CA ASN A 393 -18.66 10.67 41.48
C ASN A 393 -18.08 11.10 42.85
N ARG A 394 -16.74 11.32 42.89
CA ARG A 394 -16.09 11.83 44.10
C ARG A 394 -16.58 13.21 44.49
N LEU A 395 -16.69 14.13 43.54
CA LEU A 395 -17.18 15.49 43.77
C LEU A 395 -18.67 15.50 44.20
N GLU A 396 -19.50 14.62 43.67
CA GLU A 396 -20.91 14.49 44.09
C GLU A 396 -21.00 14.03 45.55
N LEU A 397 -20.20 13.02 45.95
CA LEU A 397 -20.11 12.55 47.33
C LEU A 397 -19.63 13.67 48.30
N GLU A 398 -18.61 14.40 47.90
CA GLU A 398 -18.07 15.50 48.69
C GLU A 398 -19.12 16.65 48.84
N ALA A 399 -19.80 16.98 47.76
CA ALA A 399 -20.88 17.97 47.79
C ALA A 399 -22.04 17.52 48.70
N ASP A 400 -22.44 16.26 48.66
CA ASP A 400 -23.50 15.73 49.53
C ASP A 400 -23.07 15.67 50.98
N TYR A 401 -21.81 15.32 51.27
CA TYR A 401 -21.22 15.39 52.59
C TYR A 401 -21.26 16.83 53.14
N LEU A 402 -20.77 17.82 52.39
CA LEU A 402 -20.80 19.23 52.79
C LEU A 402 -22.22 19.79 52.99
N ARG A 403 -23.18 19.37 52.15
CA ARG A 403 -24.59 19.73 52.34
C ARG A 403 -25.16 19.15 53.63
N SER A 404 -24.78 17.91 54.00
CA SER A 404 -25.22 17.28 55.21
C SER A 404 -24.61 17.99 56.48
N GLU A 405 -23.34 18.37 56.47
CA GLU A 405 -22.72 19.15 57.54
C GLU A 405 -23.40 20.50 57.76
N ILE A 406 -23.70 21.22 56.66
CA ILE A 406 -24.43 22.50 56.71
C ILE A 406 -25.83 22.29 57.32
N ARG A 407 -26.50 21.18 56.99
CA ARG A 407 -27.83 20.85 57.55
C ARG A 407 -27.78 20.56 59.06
N ILE A 408 -26.79 19.77 59.53
CA ILE A 408 -26.59 19.48 60.97
C ILE A 408 -26.29 20.75 61.74
N GLY A 409 -25.43 21.67 61.21
CA GLY A 409 -25.16 23.01 61.82
C GLY A 409 -26.43 23.87 61.96
N ARG A 410 -27.40 23.76 61.04
CA ARG A 410 -28.66 24.53 61.07
C ARG A 410 -29.70 24.00 62.03
N GLU A 411 -29.72 22.69 62.36
CA GLU A 411 -30.67 22.12 63.31
C GLU A 411 -30.44 22.58 64.79
N HIS A 412 -29.25 23.17 65.07
CA HIS A 412 -28.90 23.65 66.41
C HIS A 412 -29.22 25.17 66.64
N GLU A 413 -29.68 25.89 65.64
CA GLU A 413 -30.06 27.33 65.75
C GLU A 413 -31.58 27.48 65.91
N ALA A 414 -32.19 26.77 66.85
CA ALA A 414 -33.56 27.04 67.19
C ALA A 414 -33.74 28.38 67.91
N ILE A 415 -34.66 29.22 67.44
CA ILE A 415 -35.05 30.45 68.12
C ILE A 415 -35.62 30.09 69.49
N ILE A 416 -34.91 30.51 70.55
CA ILE A 416 -35.31 30.21 71.93
C ILE A 416 -36.00 31.45 72.50
N GLY A 417 -37.26 31.32 72.95
CA GLY A 417 -38.00 32.40 73.57
C GLY A 417 -39.50 32.10 73.61
N GLN A 418 -40.22 32.67 74.55
CA GLN A 418 -41.66 32.51 74.72
C GLN A 418 -42.40 33.79 74.90
N SER A 419 -41.78 34.96 74.57
CA SER A 419 -42.47 36.25 74.67
C SER A 419 -43.56 36.37 73.59
N GLU A 420 -44.63 37.08 73.92
CA GLU A 420 -45.77 37.30 73.04
C GLU A 420 -45.34 38.02 71.76
N ALA A 421 -44.35 38.92 71.83
CA ALA A 421 -43.77 39.57 70.66
C ALA A 421 -43.05 38.61 69.72
N LEU A 422 -42.26 37.61 70.27
CA LEU A 422 -41.57 36.61 69.48
C LEU A 422 -42.57 35.62 68.84
N THR A 423 -43.60 35.18 69.60
CA THR A 423 -44.64 34.28 69.13
C THR A 423 -45.39 34.94 67.91
N ASN A 424 -45.73 36.26 68.00
CA ASN A 424 -46.30 36.96 66.89
C ASN A 424 -45.44 37.04 65.63
N VAL A 425 -44.10 37.18 65.77
CA VAL A 425 -43.12 37.16 64.67
C VAL A 425 -43.08 35.77 64.05
N LEU A 426 -43.00 34.67 64.88
CA LEU A 426 -43.00 33.32 64.40
C LEU A 426 -44.26 32.94 63.63
N MET A 427 -45.46 33.38 64.08
CA MET A 427 -46.70 33.18 63.32
C MET A 427 -46.67 33.90 61.97
N GLN A 428 -46.08 35.08 61.88
CA GLN A 428 -45.87 35.78 60.57
C GLN A 428 -44.90 35.01 59.68
N VAL A 429 -43.84 34.47 60.21
CA VAL A 429 -42.88 33.62 59.49
C VAL A 429 -43.59 32.40 58.89
N GLU A 430 -44.41 31.68 59.67
CA GLU A 430 -45.18 30.52 59.18
C GLU A 430 -46.14 30.88 58.06
N GLN A 431 -46.79 32.05 58.14
CA GLN A 431 -47.70 32.55 57.09
C GLN A 431 -47.00 32.91 55.79
N VAL A 432 -45.84 33.57 55.86
CA VAL A 432 -45.16 34.12 54.69
C VAL A 432 -44.19 33.11 54.05
N ALA A 433 -43.57 32.19 54.76
CA ALA A 433 -42.59 31.28 54.30
C ALA A 433 -43.04 30.42 53.10
N PRO A 434 -44.27 29.86 53.04
CA PRO A 434 -44.74 29.09 51.90
C PRO A 434 -45.00 29.94 50.64
N THR A 435 -45.01 31.27 50.73
CA THR A 435 -45.27 32.17 49.62
C THR A 435 -43.98 32.53 48.84
N SER A 436 -44.13 33.06 47.63
CA SER A 436 -43.02 33.61 46.85
C SER A 436 -42.78 35.12 47.12
N SER A 437 -43.38 35.67 48.18
CA SER A 437 -43.29 37.09 48.48
C SER A 437 -41.93 37.50 49.03
N THR A 438 -41.47 38.70 48.68
CA THR A 438 -40.27 39.30 49.28
C THR A 438 -40.56 39.70 50.73
N VAL A 439 -39.72 39.33 51.67
CA VAL A 439 -39.83 39.57 53.08
C VAL A 439 -38.85 40.66 53.52
N LEU A 440 -39.29 41.73 54.19
CA LEU A 440 -38.45 42.74 54.84
C LEU A 440 -38.46 42.49 56.32
N ILE A 441 -37.30 42.17 56.95
CA ILE A 441 -37.12 41.98 58.39
C ILE A 441 -36.44 43.22 59.00
N CYS A 442 -37.16 43.95 59.83
CA CYS A 442 -36.69 45.17 60.47
C CYS A 442 -36.45 44.95 61.99
N GLY A 443 -35.43 45.56 62.56
CA GLY A 443 -35.12 45.49 63.98
C GLY A 443 -33.71 46.05 64.28
N GLU A 444 -33.41 46.32 65.54
CA GLU A 444 -32.13 46.76 66.00
C GLU A 444 -31.02 45.74 65.82
N THR A 445 -29.76 46.21 65.90
CA THR A 445 -28.59 45.23 65.76
C THR A 445 -28.64 44.28 66.94
N GLY A 446 -28.45 42.96 66.68
CA GLY A 446 -28.44 41.92 67.69
C GLY A 446 -29.79 41.29 68.02
N THR A 447 -30.90 41.72 67.43
CA THR A 447 -32.26 41.19 67.69
C THR A 447 -32.58 39.84 67.08
N GLY A 448 -31.61 39.19 66.40
CA GLY A 448 -31.80 37.86 65.78
C GLY A 448 -32.46 37.87 64.38
N LYS A 449 -32.35 39.00 63.61
CA LYS A 449 -32.93 39.09 62.26
C LYS A 449 -32.45 37.99 61.32
N GLU A 450 -31.18 37.55 61.44
CA GLU A 450 -30.62 36.44 60.67
C GLU A 450 -31.31 35.10 60.99
N LEU A 451 -31.60 34.86 62.28
CA LEU A 451 -32.34 33.66 62.72
C LEU A 451 -33.77 33.63 62.15
N VAL A 452 -34.41 34.82 62.10
CA VAL A 452 -35.74 34.92 61.48
C VAL A 452 -35.69 34.70 59.99
N ALA A 453 -34.69 35.24 59.26
CA ALA A 453 -34.48 35.00 57.83
C ALA A 453 -34.24 33.51 57.55
N GLN A 454 -33.47 32.86 58.39
CA GLN A 454 -33.17 31.42 58.30
C GLN A 454 -34.43 30.56 58.56
N ALA A 455 -35.27 30.98 59.54
CA ALA A 455 -36.57 30.33 59.80
C ALA A 455 -37.53 30.45 58.63
N VAL A 456 -37.61 31.63 57.98
CA VAL A 456 -38.39 31.82 56.73
C VAL A 456 -37.89 30.87 55.64
N HIS A 457 -36.59 30.76 55.43
CA HIS A 457 -36.03 29.80 54.44
C HIS A 457 -36.36 28.37 54.76
N ASN A 458 -36.15 27.93 56.04
CA ASN A 458 -36.37 26.53 56.46
C ASN A 458 -37.84 26.12 56.37
N LEU A 459 -38.80 27.04 56.47
CA LEU A 459 -40.23 26.78 56.34
C LEU A 459 -40.74 27.03 54.89
N SER A 460 -39.92 27.53 54.01
CA SER A 460 -40.29 27.80 52.61
C SER A 460 -40.28 26.55 51.73
N SER A 461 -40.94 26.63 50.55
CA SER A 461 -40.85 25.64 49.51
C SER A 461 -39.43 25.44 48.92
N ARG A 462 -38.48 26.32 49.30
CA ARG A 462 -37.06 26.30 48.85
C ARG A 462 -36.13 25.80 49.97
N ARG A 463 -36.58 25.20 51.03
CA ARG A 463 -35.80 24.73 52.19
C ARG A 463 -34.68 23.79 51.84
N ASP A 464 -34.81 23.02 50.75
CA ASP A 464 -33.80 22.10 50.26
C ASP A 464 -32.76 22.74 49.36
N ARG A 465 -32.88 24.05 49.07
CA ARG A 465 -31.92 24.84 48.34
C ARG A 465 -30.95 25.59 49.26
N LEU A 466 -29.79 25.98 48.74
CA LEU A 466 -28.82 26.77 49.50
C LEU A 466 -29.38 28.17 49.77
N LEU A 467 -29.32 28.59 51.04
CA LEU A 467 -29.60 30.00 51.41
C LEU A 467 -28.32 30.82 51.19
N VAL A 468 -28.33 31.66 50.18
CA VAL A 468 -27.23 32.57 49.86
C VAL A 468 -27.35 33.82 50.67
N THR A 469 -26.44 34.05 51.62
CA THR A 469 -26.42 35.24 52.47
C THR A 469 -25.40 36.29 51.97
N VAL A 470 -25.80 37.57 51.92
CA VAL A 470 -24.91 38.66 51.49
C VAL A 470 -25.01 39.81 52.49
N ASN A 471 -23.89 40.18 53.11
CA ASN A 471 -23.83 41.37 53.93
C ASN A 471 -23.50 42.60 53.09
N CYS A 472 -24.56 43.29 52.61
CA CYS A 472 -24.40 44.44 51.72
C CYS A 472 -23.70 45.63 52.40
N ALA A 473 -23.70 45.73 53.74
CA ALA A 473 -23.03 46.81 54.45
C ALA A 473 -21.49 46.60 54.51
N SER A 474 -20.98 45.37 54.35
CA SER A 474 -19.58 45.07 54.34
C SER A 474 -18.95 45.12 52.93
N LEU A 475 -19.77 45.25 51.89
CA LEU A 475 -19.28 45.31 50.50
C LEU A 475 -18.88 46.76 50.14
N PRO A 476 -17.65 46.97 49.60
CA PRO A 476 -17.30 48.26 49.01
C PRO A 476 -18.23 48.60 47.85
N ALA A 477 -18.71 49.84 47.79
CA ALA A 477 -19.67 50.30 46.75
C ALA A 477 -19.21 49.94 45.30
N ALA A 478 -17.92 49.99 45.04
CA ALA A 478 -17.33 49.67 43.73
C ALA A 478 -17.36 48.15 43.38
N LEU A 479 -17.61 47.27 44.35
CA LEU A 479 -17.61 45.82 44.16
C LEU A 479 -19.01 45.17 44.25
N VAL A 480 -19.99 45.93 44.66
CA VAL A 480 -21.36 45.43 44.89
C VAL A 480 -21.91 44.73 43.61
N GLU A 481 -21.78 45.38 42.45
CA GLU A 481 -22.25 44.83 41.18
C GLU A 481 -21.53 43.54 40.81
N SER A 482 -20.20 43.51 40.96
CA SER A 482 -19.38 42.32 40.63
C SER A 482 -19.60 41.15 41.57
N GLU A 483 -19.86 41.41 42.88
CA GLU A 483 -20.17 40.37 43.84
C GLU A 483 -21.58 39.79 43.66
N LEU A 484 -22.58 40.63 43.32
CA LEU A 484 -23.95 40.19 43.15
C LEU A 484 -24.19 39.51 41.79
N PHE A 485 -23.71 40.11 40.68
CA PHE A 485 -24.00 39.67 39.30
C PHE A 485 -22.84 38.97 38.60
N GLY A 486 -21.68 38.92 39.28
CA GLY A 486 -20.48 38.32 38.68
C GLY A 486 -19.72 39.26 37.76
N ARG A 487 -18.58 38.76 37.23
CA ARG A 487 -17.74 39.49 36.29
C ARG A 487 -17.10 38.60 35.27
N GLU A 488 -17.00 39.07 34.04
CA GLU A 488 -16.18 38.45 33.01
C GLU A 488 -14.70 38.90 33.13
N LYS A 489 -13.80 38.06 32.60
CA LYS A 489 -12.38 38.41 32.52
C LYS A 489 -12.20 39.69 31.70
N GLY A 490 -11.51 40.68 32.28
CA GLY A 490 -11.23 41.93 31.59
C GLY A 490 -12.30 43.02 31.76
N ALA A 491 -13.36 42.83 32.59
CA ALA A 491 -14.42 43.80 32.80
C ALA A 491 -13.95 45.15 33.40
N TYR A 492 -12.80 45.11 34.16
CA TYR A 492 -12.09 46.31 34.64
C TYR A 492 -10.63 46.00 34.91
N THR A 493 -9.82 47.02 35.14
CA THR A 493 -8.37 46.87 35.46
C THR A 493 -8.15 46.06 36.76
N GLY A 494 -7.76 44.79 36.61
CA GLY A 494 -7.58 43.83 37.70
C GLY A 494 -8.50 42.61 37.67
N ALA A 495 -9.44 42.51 36.73
CA ALA A 495 -10.26 41.33 36.55
C ALA A 495 -9.50 40.23 35.78
N LEU A 496 -8.67 39.44 36.46
CA LEU A 496 -7.81 38.41 35.88
C LEU A 496 -8.55 37.15 35.46
N SER A 497 -9.72 36.86 36.06
CA SER A 497 -10.55 35.66 35.76
C SER A 497 -12.02 35.99 35.83
N ARG A 498 -12.88 35.18 35.19
CA ARG A 498 -14.33 35.18 35.38
C ARG A 498 -14.65 34.78 36.81
N GLN A 499 -15.60 35.45 37.44
CA GLN A 499 -16.13 35.13 38.78
C GLN A 499 -17.66 35.12 38.69
N ALA A 500 -18.28 34.01 39.09
CA ALA A 500 -19.73 33.91 39.19
C ALA A 500 -20.28 34.84 40.31
N GLY A 501 -21.40 35.49 40.07
CA GLY A 501 -22.07 36.33 41.05
C GLY A 501 -22.91 35.51 42.02
N ARG A 502 -23.30 36.14 43.15
CA ARG A 502 -24.15 35.48 44.14
C ARG A 502 -25.54 35.12 43.63
N PHE A 503 -25.99 35.78 42.56
CA PHE A 503 -27.26 35.47 41.88
C PHE A 503 -27.10 34.33 40.83
N GLU A 504 -25.91 33.97 40.47
CA GLU A 504 -25.63 32.81 39.58
C GLU A 504 -25.47 31.49 40.36
N LEU A 505 -25.21 31.56 41.67
CA LEU A 505 -25.08 30.43 42.58
C LEU A 505 -26.44 29.86 42.96
#